data_60c254cfe6108a018a4208ddf8e722aa
#
_entry.id   60c254cfe6108a018a4208ddf8e722aa
#
_cell.length_a   1.000
_cell.length_b   1.000
_cell.length_c   1.000
_cell.angle_alpha   90.00
_cell.angle_beta   90.00
_cell.angle_gamma   90.00
#
_symmetry.space_group_name_H-M   'P 1'
#
loop_
_entity.id
_entity.type
_entity.pdbx_description
1 polymer ?
#
loop_
_entity_poly.entity_id
_entity_poly.type
_entity_poly.pdbx_seq_one_letter_code
_entity_poly.pdbx_strand_id
1 'polypeptide(L)'
;SEITGSGFKINVENNYPEGAITEYKYYVAGTVKQEGTTEKNCLVTGLTEGTECNNIKVVAYIGSTSKESNEQTVTTTITRHTAVELTYSWKEITEMAQIISNTDSINEDTAEVKLTINNQEKILGVGDTLKLDEKTVRILGFNHDELVDPSAYGTTTATGKAGISFEYVDFLITLDNMSGYSSNSGGWASSAARVTLNKTKYSSLITTYKIKQVKKEYIETYNSASSKTTSNDYLWLLSCGEIWAGGYNGGDTRGLAIATEGKQYKYYKTQLASYGNADYRTSNNITKKKDGWWLRSPHLSNCSYFCYVSDSGCCTFNPADYKYGMAPGFSI
;
A
#
# COMPACT_ATOMS: atom_id res chain seq x y z
N SER A 1 24.66 10.13 8.05
CA SER A 1 23.44 10.79 7.55
C SER A 1 22.27 10.40 8.44
N GLU A 2 21.45 11.35 8.81
CA GLU A 2 20.17 11.09 9.48
C GLU A 2 19.17 10.73 8.39
N ILE A 3 18.67 9.50 8.40
CA ILE A 3 17.68 8.98 7.46
C ILE A 3 16.37 8.85 8.20
N THR A 4 15.29 9.40 7.63
CA THR A 4 13.92 9.33 8.17
C THR A 4 12.99 8.70 7.14
N GLY A 5 11.71 8.51 7.49
CA GLY A 5 10.68 8.05 6.56
C GLY A 5 10.35 9.08 5.46
N SER A 6 10.61 10.36 5.69
CA SER A 6 10.25 11.44 4.76
C SER A 6 11.45 12.17 4.15
N GLY A 7 12.67 11.74 4.45
CA GLY A 7 13.86 12.38 3.90
C GLY A 7 15.16 11.93 4.55
N PHE A 8 16.23 12.61 4.19
CA PHE A 8 17.57 12.39 4.75
C PHE A 8 18.42 13.66 4.68
N LYS A 9 19.47 13.70 5.49
CA LYS A 9 20.45 14.80 5.50
C LYS A 9 21.75 14.34 4.87
N ILE A 10 22.23 15.09 3.87
CA ILE A 10 23.55 14.92 3.28
C ILE A 10 24.52 15.77 4.11
N ASN A 11 25.57 15.16 4.66
CA ASN A 11 26.65 15.87 5.34
C ASN A 11 27.95 15.71 4.54
N VAL A 12 28.72 16.79 4.45
CA VAL A 12 30.00 16.79 3.76
C VAL A 12 31.13 16.86 4.77
N GLU A 13 32.04 15.90 4.68
CA GLU A 13 33.32 15.94 5.35
C GLU A 13 34.43 16.18 4.30
N ASN A 14 35.32 17.10 4.56
CA ASN A 14 36.47 17.39 3.70
C ASN A 14 37.69 17.79 4.51
N ASN A 15 38.87 17.63 3.92
CA ASN A 15 40.15 17.95 4.50
C ASN A 15 40.74 19.29 4.02
N TYR A 16 39.93 20.14 3.38
CA TYR A 16 40.37 21.46 2.95
C TYR A 16 40.36 22.43 4.14
N PRO A 17 41.30 23.43 4.14
CA PRO A 17 41.28 24.49 5.13
C PRO A 17 39.93 25.21 5.18
N GLU A 18 39.58 25.72 6.34
CA GLU A 18 38.37 26.52 6.52
C GLU A 18 38.38 27.74 5.55
N GLY A 19 37.24 27.96 4.88
CA GLY A 19 37.07 29.03 3.90
C GLY A 19 37.68 28.73 2.52
N ALA A 20 38.38 27.62 2.30
CA ALA A 20 38.91 27.28 0.99
C ALA A 20 37.80 26.91 -0.02
N ILE A 21 36.71 26.27 0.43
CA ILE A 21 35.57 25.94 -0.42
C ILE A 21 34.71 27.18 -0.59
N THR A 22 34.47 27.56 -1.85
CA THR A 22 33.69 28.74 -2.21
C THR A 22 32.21 28.41 -2.44
N GLU A 23 31.90 27.15 -2.79
CA GLU A 23 30.54 26.71 -3.06
C GLU A 23 30.41 25.16 -2.95
N TYR A 24 29.24 24.67 -2.49
CA TYR A 24 28.80 23.32 -2.67
C TYR A 24 27.55 23.26 -3.55
N LYS A 25 27.47 22.22 -4.40
CA LYS A 25 26.25 21.80 -5.12
C LYS A 25 25.87 20.40 -4.72
N TYR A 26 24.62 20.21 -4.29
CA TYR A 26 24.09 18.93 -3.85
C TYR A 26 23.16 18.36 -4.92
N TYR A 27 23.41 17.11 -5.31
CA TYR A 27 22.62 16.39 -6.31
C TYR A 27 21.94 15.18 -5.70
N VAL A 28 20.68 14.95 -6.09
CA VAL A 28 19.91 13.74 -5.77
C VAL A 28 19.20 13.32 -7.04
N ALA A 29 19.36 12.05 -7.43
CA ALA A 29 18.83 11.50 -8.68
C ALA A 29 19.20 12.36 -9.92
N GLY A 30 20.43 12.87 -9.94
CA GLY A 30 20.95 13.74 -11.03
C GLY A 30 20.41 15.16 -11.04
N THR A 31 19.51 15.53 -10.12
CA THR A 31 18.92 16.87 -10.04
C THR A 31 19.58 17.67 -8.92
N VAL A 32 19.86 18.96 -9.20
CA VAL A 32 20.37 19.90 -8.18
C VAL A 32 19.27 20.13 -7.14
N LYS A 33 19.61 19.90 -5.87
CA LYS A 33 18.73 20.16 -4.72
C LYS A 33 19.07 21.45 -3.99
N GLN A 34 20.38 21.79 -3.96
CA GLN A 34 20.88 23.01 -3.37
C GLN A 34 22.19 23.38 -4.06
N GLU A 35 22.38 24.65 -4.34
CA GLU A 35 23.61 25.21 -4.90
C GLU A 35 23.88 26.60 -4.33
N GLY A 36 25.08 27.19 -4.61
CA GLY A 36 25.47 28.52 -4.17
C GLY A 36 25.64 28.62 -2.65
N THR A 37 25.95 27.53 -1.96
CA THR A 37 26.06 27.49 -0.50
C THR A 37 27.42 27.06 -0.04
N THR A 38 27.89 27.60 1.08
CA THR A 38 29.07 27.09 1.82
C THR A 38 28.70 26.14 2.94
N GLU A 39 27.42 25.89 3.13
CA GLU A 39 26.91 24.94 4.15
C GLU A 39 27.31 23.50 3.82
N LYS A 40 27.91 22.83 4.81
CA LYS A 40 28.37 21.43 4.68
C LYS A 40 27.26 20.41 4.82
N ASN A 41 26.00 20.82 4.66
CA ASN A 41 24.86 19.92 4.71
C ASN A 41 23.71 20.40 3.81
N CYS A 42 22.92 19.42 3.37
CA CYS A 42 21.67 19.66 2.62
C CYS A 42 20.60 18.72 3.15
N LEU A 43 19.41 19.25 3.46
CA LEU A 43 18.27 18.48 3.90
C LEU A 43 17.38 18.15 2.70
N VAL A 44 17.20 16.88 2.43
CA VAL A 44 16.27 16.34 1.41
C VAL A 44 15.01 15.90 2.11
N THR A 45 13.87 16.52 1.79
CA THR A 45 12.56 16.25 2.39
C THR A 45 11.49 15.96 1.34
N GLY A 46 10.29 15.60 1.76
CA GLY A 46 9.15 15.35 0.89
C GLY A 46 9.23 14.02 0.14
N LEU A 47 10.05 13.08 0.63
CA LEU A 47 10.11 11.72 0.12
C LEU A 47 9.06 10.85 0.81
N THR A 48 8.65 9.80 0.11
CA THR A 48 7.85 8.74 0.72
C THR A 48 8.76 7.69 1.40
N GLU A 49 8.22 6.99 2.39
CA GLU A 49 8.95 5.92 3.05
C GLU A 49 9.37 4.80 2.08
N GLY A 50 10.56 4.27 2.27
CA GLY A 50 11.12 3.23 1.42
C GLY A 50 11.56 3.74 0.04
N THR A 51 11.58 5.07 -0.19
CA THR A 51 12.09 5.64 -1.45
C THR A 51 13.60 5.44 -1.52
N GLU A 52 14.06 4.78 -2.57
CA GLU A 52 15.47 4.68 -2.92
C GLU A 52 15.87 5.90 -3.76
N CYS A 53 16.83 6.67 -3.27
CA CYS A 53 17.44 7.78 -3.96
C CYS A 53 18.85 7.40 -4.40
N ASN A 54 19.05 7.27 -5.70
CA ASN A 54 20.34 6.98 -6.33
C ASN A 54 21.05 8.26 -6.75
N ASN A 55 22.33 8.13 -7.16
CA ASN A 55 23.13 9.23 -7.71
C ASN A 55 23.13 10.48 -6.79
N ILE A 56 23.33 10.23 -5.49
CA ILE A 56 23.50 11.29 -4.51
C ILE A 56 24.98 11.65 -4.52
N LYS A 57 25.30 12.90 -4.90
CA LYS A 57 26.68 13.40 -4.89
C LYS A 57 26.72 14.86 -4.50
N VAL A 58 27.92 15.29 -4.10
CA VAL A 58 28.22 16.68 -3.81
C VAL A 58 29.40 17.12 -4.67
N VAL A 59 29.29 18.31 -5.25
CA VAL A 59 30.37 18.97 -5.97
C VAL A 59 30.84 20.15 -5.13
N ALA A 60 32.11 20.17 -4.77
CA ALA A 60 32.74 21.28 -4.05
C ALA A 60 33.58 22.11 -5.02
N TYR A 61 33.50 23.42 -4.89
CA TYR A 61 34.24 24.40 -5.71
C TYR A 61 35.27 25.18 -4.90
N ILE A 62 36.41 25.39 -5.49
CA ILE A 62 37.47 26.34 -5.04
C ILE A 62 37.71 27.28 -6.21
N GLY A 63 37.07 28.44 -6.19
CA GLY A 63 37.03 29.32 -7.35
C GLY A 63 36.42 28.62 -8.56
N SER A 64 37.17 28.53 -9.67
CA SER A 64 36.73 27.86 -10.90
C SER A 64 37.02 26.35 -10.96
N THR A 65 37.68 25.79 -9.96
CA THR A 65 38.02 24.37 -9.91
C THR A 65 36.97 23.63 -9.07
N SER A 66 36.55 22.44 -9.53
CA SER A 66 35.59 21.62 -8.80
C SER A 66 36.09 20.21 -8.59
N LYS A 67 35.58 19.56 -7.53
CA LYS A 67 35.76 18.16 -7.24
C LYS A 67 34.43 17.53 -6.81
N GLU A 68 34.12 16.38 -7.38
CA GLU A 68 32.92 15.60 -7.05
C GLU A 68 33.23 14.57 -5.97
N SER A 69 32.23 14.30 -5.10
CA SER A 69 32.24 13.13 -4.22
C SER A 69 31.95 11.85 -5.02
N ASN A 70 32.21 10.68 -4.41
CA ASN A 70 31.63 9.44 -4.91
C ASN A 70 30.10 9.52 -4.84
N GLU A 71 29.43 8.80 -5.74
CA GLU A 71 27.98 8.65 -5.71
C GLU A 71 27.55 7.72 -4.58
N GLN A 72 26.42 8.04 -3.96
CA GLN A 72 25.81 7.27 -2.88
C GLN A 72 24.38 6.95 -3.22
N THR A 73 23.85 5.90 -2.60
CA THR A 73 22.44 5.55 -2.58
C THR A 73 21.93 5.59 -1.15
N VAL A 74 20.75 6.16 -0.94
CA VAL A 74 20.08 6.23 0.35
C VAL A 74 18.63 5.78 0.16
N THR A 75 18.16 4.91 1.04
CA THR A 75 16.74 4.54 1.11
C THR A 75 16.12 5.12 2.38
N THR A 76 14.99 5.83 2.25
CA THR A 76 14.25 6.34 3.41
C THR A 76 13.74 5.19 4.26
N THR A 77 13.69 5.38 5.57
CA THR A 77 13.22 4.35 6.51
C THR A 77 11.72 4.09 6.35
N ILE A 78 11.32 2.85 6.62
CA ILE A 78 9.90 2.47 6.70
C ILE A 78 9.55 2.37 8.18
N THR A 79 8.65 3.24 8.65
CA THR A 79 8.12 3.17 10.01
C THR A 79 7.27 1.93 10.17
N ARG A 80 7.51 1.17 11.24
CA ARG A 80 6.81 -0.09 11.53
C ARG A 80 6.19 -0.03 12.91
N HIS A 81 5.06 -0.73 13.04
CA HIS A 81 4.42 -1.04 14.31
C HIS A 81 4.65 -2.51 14.65
N THR A 82 4.77 -2.84 15.94
CA THR A 82 4.81 -4.24 16.39
C THR A 82 3.39 -4.71 16.58
N ALA A 83 2.91 -5.53 15.66
CA ALA A 83 1.53 -5.99 15.62
C ALA A 83 1.13 -6.82 16.85
N VAL A 84 -0.06 -6.56 17.37
CA VAL A 84 -0.67 -7.25 18.50
C VAL A 84 -2.08 -7.73 18.16
N GLU A 85 -2.64 -8.62 18.98
CA GLU A 85 -4.06 -8.93 18.95
C GLU A 85 -4.82 -7.92 19.81
N LEU A 86 -5.72 -7.16 19.18
CA LEU A 86 -6.52 -6.13 19.84
C LEU A 86 -7.69 -6.75 20.62
N THR A 87 -7.96 -6.17 21.77
CA THR A 87 -9.09 -6.56 22.63
C THR A 87 -10.23 -5.53 22.61
N TYR A 88 -10.14 -4.52 21.74
CA TYR A 88 -11.17 -3.50 21.60
C TYR A 88 -12.46 -4.08 21.01
N SER A 89 -13.58 -3.59 21.51
CA SER A 89 -14.89 -3.91 20.91
C SER A 89 -15.04 -3.26 19.52
N TRP A 90 -15.87 -3.84 18.67
CA TRP A 90 -16.16 -3.26 17.35
C TRP A 90 -16.80 -1.86 17.44
N LYS A 91 -17.49 -1.55 18.52
CA LYS A 91 -17.98 -0.20 18.79
C LYS A 91 -16.80 0.78 18.96
N GLU A 92 -15.81 0.44 19.77
CA GLU A 92 -14.61 1.27 19.96
C GLU A 92 -13.83 1.40 18.64
N ILE A 93 -13.65 0.31 17.90
CA ILE A 93 -12.98 0.32 16.59
C ILE A 93 -13.71 1.27 15.61
N THR A 94 -15.04 1.24 15.58
CA THR A 94 -15.85 2.13 14.73
C THR A 94 -15.71 3.60 15.15
N GLU A 95 -15.70 3.89 16.44
CA GLU A 95 -15.48 5.24 16.98
C GLU A 95 -14.07 5.75 16.62
N MET A 96 -13.05 4.91 16.75
CA MET A 96 -11.68 5.22 16.35
C MET A 96 -11.57 5.49 14.85
N ALA A 97 -12.22 4.68 14.02
CA ALA A 97 -12.22 4.86 12.56
C ALA A 97 -12.83 6.21 12.17
N GLN A 98 -13.92 6.62 12.81
CA GLN A 98 -14.51 7.93 12.57
C GLN A 98 -13.58 9.08 12.95
N ILE A 99 -12.86 8.99 14.08
CA ILE A 99 -11.87 9.99 14.48
C ILE A 99 -10.73 10.05 13.48
N ILE A 100 -10.20 8.89 13.06
CA ILE A 100 -9.10 8.78 12.09
C ILE A 100 -9.52 9.42 10.77
N SER A 101 -10.71 9.11 10.26
CA SER A 101 -11.26 9.68 9.01
C SER A 101 -11.42 11.22 9.06
N ASN A 102 -11.46 11.81 10.24
CA ASN A 102 -11.54 13.26 10.46
C ASN A 102 -10.21 13.91 10.85
N THR A 103 -9.10 13.18 10.79
CA THR A 103 -7.78 13.66 11.21
C THR A 103 -6.82 13.69 10.02
N ASP A 104 -6.57 14.87 9.46
CA ASP A 104 -5.74 15.07 8.25
C ASP A 104 -4.27 14.65 8.44
N SER A 105 -3.75 14.69 9.66
CA SER A 105 -2.38 14.27 9.96
C SER A 105 -2.19 12.75 9.92
N ILE A 106 -3.28 11.97 9.95
CA ILE A 106 -3.26 10.52 9.79
C ILE A 106 -3.51 10.21 8.30
N ASN A 107 -2.58 9.53 7.67
CA ASN A 107 -2.62 9.24 6.24
C ASN A 107 -2.18 7.80 5.94
N GLU A 108 -2.13 7.46 4.67
CA GLU A 108 -1.82 6.13 4.16
C GLU A 108 -0.40 5.61 4.51
N ASP A 109 0.52 6.49 4.94
CA ASP A 109 1.87 6.12 5.40
C ASP A 109 1.97 5.97 6.92
N THR A 110 0.90 6.28 7.67
CA THR A 110 0.85 6.16 9.12
C THR A 110 0.90 4.68 9.54
N ALA A 111 1.87 4.31 10.39
CA ALA A 111 2.03 2.93 10.87
C ALA A 111 1.30 2.67 12.20
N GLU A 112 1.18 3.69 13.05
CA GLU A 112 0.56 3.62 14.37
C GLU A 112 -0.24 4.89 14.64
N VAL A 113 -1.41 4.73 15.25
CA VAL A 113 -2.30 5.82 15.66
C VAL A 113 -2.53 5.73 17.15
N LYS A 114 -2.39 6.86 17.85
CA LYS A 114 -2.71 7.03 19.27
C LYS A 114 -3.87 7.98 19.40
N LEU A 115 -4.94 7.53 20.03
CA LEU A 115 -6.16 8.30 20.24
C LEU A 115 -6.50 8.32 21.72
N THR A 116 -7.06 9.43 22.19
CA THR A 116 -7.65 9.51 23.52
C THR A 116 -9.15 9.42 23.44
N ILE A 117 -9.73 8.35 23.95
CA ILE A 117 -11.17 8.10 23.98
C ILE A 117 -11.60 7.88 25.43
N ASN A 118 -12.56 8.65 25.92
CA ASN A 118 -13.03 8.58 27.32
C ASN A 118 -11.88 8.68 28.34
N ASN A 119 -10.92 9.58 28.12
CA ASN A 119 -9.70 9.77 28.91
C ASN A 119 -8.77 8.55 29.00
N GLN A 120 -8.89 7.61 28.05
CA GLN A 120 -7.99 6.47 27.92
C GLN A 120 -7.25 6.54 26.60
N GLU A 121 -5.95 6.32 26.66
CA GLU A 121 -5.15 6.16 25.44
C GLU A 121 -5.49 4.82 24.78
N LYS A 122 -5.78 4.86 23.48
CA LYS A 122 -6.01 3.72 22.61
C LYS A 122 -4.97 3.75 21.51
N ILE A 123 -4.34 2.62 21.24
CA ILE A 123 -3.31 2.47 20.22
C ILE A 123 -3.80 1.47 19.19
N LEU A 124 -3.69 1.83 17.92
CA LEU A 124 -3.93 0.97 16.76
C LEU A 124 -2.70 0.99 15.88
N GLY A 125 -2.28 -0.15 15.38
CA GLY A 125 -1.16 -0.22 14.45
C GLY A 125 -1.44 -1.10 13.24
N VAL A 126 -0.74 -0.79 12.18
CA VAL A 126 -0.79 -1.58 10.95
C VAL A 126 -0.24 -2.97 11.21
N GLY A 127 -1.02 -3.99 10.89
CA GLY A 127 -0.72 -5.38 11.19
C GLY A 127 -1.46 -5.92 12.42
N ASP A 128 -2.00 -5.06 13.29
CA ASP A 128 -2.81 -5.51 14.42
C ASP A 128 -3.99 -6.34 13.95
N THR A 129 -4.33 -7.34 14.74
CA THR A 129 -5.41 -8.27 14.44
C THR A 129 -6.52 -8.19 15.47
N LEU A 130 -7.72 -8.54 15.06
CA LEU A 130 -8.87 -8.68 15.96
C LEU A 130 -9.85 -9.70 15.41
N LYS A 131 -10.76 -10.15 16.28
CA LYS A 131 -11.81 -11.07 15.87
C LYS A 131 -13.00 -10.35 15.26
N LEU A 132 -13.46 -10.84 14.13
CA LEU A 132 -14.71 -10.51 13.47
C LEU A 132 -15.49 -11.79 13.32
N ASP A 133 -16.47 -12.02 14.22
CA ASP A 133 -17.07 -13.33 14.46
C ASP A 133 -15.98 -14.38 14.70
N GLU A 134 -16.06 -15.53 14.03
CA GLU A 134 -15.07 -16.61 14.13
C GLU A 134 -13.80 -16.39 13.28
N LYS A 135 -13.72 -15.27 12.59
CA LYS A 135 -12.60 -14.98 11.69
C LYS A 135 -11.66 -13.96 12.30
N THR A 136 -10.41 -14.00 11.91
CA THR A 136 -9.41 -12.98 12.24
C THR A 136 -9.27 -12.00 11.08
N VAL A 137 -9.30 -10.72 11.38
CA VAL A 137 -9.01 -9.66 10.43
C VAL A 137 -7.79 -8.87 10.89
N ARG A 138 -7.13 -8.17 9.98
CA ARG A 138 -5.90 -7.43 10.20
C ARG A 138 -6.00 -6.03 9.63
N ILE A 139 -5.46 -5.04 10.34
CA ILE A 139 -5.36 -3.66 9.86
C ILE A 139 -4.35 -3.59 8.71
N LEU A 140 -4.80 -3.14 7.54
CA LEU A 140 -3.97 -2.87 6.36
C LEU A 140 -3.39 -1.46 6.35
N GLY A 141 -4.14 -0.48 6.83
CA GLY A 141 -3.76 0.93 6.82
C GLY A 141 -4.86 1.85 7.34
N PHE A 142 -4.49 3.12 7.44
CA PHE A 142 -5.35 4.21 7.91
C PHE A 142 -5.56 5.23 6.79
N ASN A 143 -6.76 5.82 6.67
CA ASN A 143 -7.10 6.82 5.66
C ASN A 143 -6.57 6.47 4.25
N HIS A 144 -6.75 5.21 3.85
CA HIS A 144 -6.25 4.68 2.57
C HIS A 144 -7.32 4.71 1.49
N ASP A 145 -8.48 4.13 1.77
CA ASP A 145 -9.55 3.91 0.78
C ASP A 145 -10.53 5.09 0.72
N GLU A 146 -10.79 5.59 -0.49
CA GLU A 146 -11.71 6.69 -0.72
C GLU A 146 -13.16 6.24 -0.51
N LEU A 147 -13.92 6.98 0.31
CA LEU A 147 -15.33 6.73 0.53
C LEU A 147 -16.16 7.04 -0.74
N VAL A 148 -17.16 6.22 -1.02
CA VAL A 148 -18.17 6.54 -2.03
C VAL A 148 -19.03 7.71 -1.57
N ASP A 149 -19.43 7.69 -0.29
CA ASP A 149 -20.13 8.77 0.39
C ASP A 149 -19.25 9.32 1.53
N PRO A 150 -18.65 10.51 1.37
CA PRO A 150 -17.86 11.14 2.44
C PRO A 150 -18.64 11.40 3.72
N SER A 151 -19.98 11.39 3.68
CA SER A 151 -20.85 11.53 4.85
C SER A 151 -21.21 10.21 5.54
N ALA A 152 -20.59 9.11 5.16
CA ALA A 152 -20.90 7.75 5.64
C ALA A 152 -20.78 7.56 7.16
N TYR A 153 -20.15 8.48 7.89
CA TYR A 153 -20.09 8.50 9.35
C TYR A 153 -21.15 9.41 10.00
N GLY A 154 -22.11 9.91 9.23
CA GLY A 154 -23.14 10.85 9.68
C GLY A 154 -22.76 12.34 9.55
N THR A 155 -21.49 12.63 9.28
CA THR A 155 -20.98 13.96 8.92
C THR A 155 -19.94 13.79 7.83
N THR A 156 -19.77 14.79 6.97
CA THR A 156 -18.71 14.76 5.97
C THR A 156 -17.35 14.68 6.66
N THR A 157 -16.56 13.69 6.28
CA THR A 157 -15.21 13.49 6.84
C THR A 157 -14.23 14.48 6.24
N ALA A 158 -13.22 14.90 7.03
CA ALA A 158 -12.19 15.82 6.57
C ALA A 158 -11.36 15.23 5.42
N THR A 159 -11.01 13.93 5.52
CA THR A 159 -10.15 13.27 4.53
C THR A 159 -10.90 12.73 3.30
N GLY A 160 -12.23 12.55 3.38
CA GLY A 160 -13.01 11.84 2.35
C GLY A 160 -12.71 10.34 2.26
N LYS A 161 -11.94 9.79 3.23
CA LYS A 161 -11.48 8.40 3.24
C LYS A 161 -12.06 7.63 4.42
N ALA A 162 -12.14 6.31 4.29
CA ALA A 162 -12.46 5.43 5.39
C ALA A 162 -11.30 5.39 6.39
N GLY A 163 -11.61 5.44 7.69
CA GLY A 163 -10.60 5.60 8.74
C GLY A 163 -9.66 4.40 8.85
N ILE A 164 -10.19 3.18 8.76
CA ILE A 164 -9.40 1.95 8.91
C ILE A 164 -9.78 0.96 7.81
N SER A 165 -8.77 0.45 7.12
CA SER A 165 -8.90 -0.64 6.15
C SER A 165 -8.38 -1.94 6.72
N PHE A 166 -9.12 -3.02 6.52
CA PHE A 166 -8.81 -4.37 7.00
C PHE A 166 -8.73 -5.37 5.87
N GLU A 167 -8.13 -6.53 6.14
CA GLU A 167 -8.30 -7.75 5.36
C GLU A 167 -8.59 -8.95 6.26
N TYR A 168 -9.24 -9.96 5.72
CA TYR A 168 -9.34 -11.27 6.36
C TYR A 168 -7.97 -11.96 6.33
N VAL A 169 -7.49 -12.39 7.50
CA VAL A 169 -6.23 -13.17 7.61
C VAL A 169 -6.44 -14.57 7.02
N ASP A 170 -7.58 -15.18 7.31
CA ASP A 170 -8.03 -16.45 6.73
C ASP A 170 -9.03 -16.22 5.59
N PHE A 171 -9.42 -17.27 4.91
CA PHE A 171 -10.45 -17.17 3.88
C PHE A 171 -11.83 -16.91 4.46
N LEU A 172 -12.52 -15.91 3.95
CA LEU A 172 -13.95 -15.72 4.15
C LEU A 172 -14.73 -16.80 3.36
N ILE A 173 -14.25 -17.09 2.15
CA ILE A 173 -14.74 -18.17 1.27
C ILE A 173 -13.57 -19.09 0.98
N THR A 174 -13.69 -20.36 1.37
CA THR A 174 -12.58 -21.31 1.30
C THR A 174 -12.16 -21.62 -0.13
N LEU A 175 -13.11 -21.88 -1.03
CA LEU A 175 -12.88 -22.19 -2.44
C LEU A 175 -14.03 -21.67 -3.30
N ASP A 176 -13.75 -20.73 -4.19
CA ASP A 176 -14.70 -20.26 -5.19
C ASP A 176 -13.94 -19.74 -6.42
N ASN A 177 -14.65 -19.50 -7.52
CA ASN A 177 -14.07 -19.00 -8.76
C ASN A 177 -14.27 -17.48 -8.92
N MET A 178 -13.44 -16.85 -9.77
CA MET A 178 -13.62 -15.45 -10.14
C MET A 178 -14.80 -15.27 -11.10
N SER A 179 -15.04 -16.27 -11.94
CA SER A 179 -16.11 -16.29 -12.94
C SER A 179 -16.62 -17.71 -13.14
N GLY A 180 -17.88 -17.89 -13.48
CA GLY A 180 -18.47 -19.21 -13.79
C GLY A 180 -17.92 -19.85 -15.08
N TYR A 181 -17.09 -19.15 -15.82
CA TYR A 181 -16.44 -19.57 -17.07
C TYR A 181 -15.07 -18.89 -17.18
N SER A 182 -14.21 -19.43 -18.02
CA SER A 182 -12.83 -18.97 -18.19
C SER A 182 -12.77 -17.65 -18.96
N SER A 183 -13.09 -16.52 -18.28
CA SER A 183 -13.03 -15.16 -18.83
C SER A 183 -12.79 -14.12 -17.74
N ASN A 184 -11.95 -13.12 -18.06
CA ASN A 184 -11.74 -11.94 -17.23
C ASN A 184 -12.39 -10.66 -17.82
N SER A 185 -13.24 -10.81 -18.82
CA SER A 185 -13.93 -9.67 -19.47
C SER A 185 -14.78 -8.90 -18.47
N GLY A 186 -14.64 -7.57 -18.46
CA GLY A 186 -15.27 -6.65 -17.52
C GLY A 186 -14.55 -6.60 -16.15
N GLY A 187 -13.43 -7.31 -16.02
CA GLY A 187 -12.57 -7.27 -14.85
C GLY A 187 -13.29 -7.59 -13.54
N TRP A 188 -12.84 -6.96 -12.48
CA TRP A 188 -13.41 -7.12 -11.14
C TRP A 188 -14.91 -6.81 -11.09
N ALA A 189 -15.37 -5.72 -11.74
CA ALA A 189 -16.76 -5.27 -11.66
C ALA A 189 -17.77 -6.32 -12.16
N SER A 190 -17.38 -7.11 -13.18
CA SER A 190 -18.23 -8.15 -13.78
C SER A 190 -17.98 -9.54 -13.19
N SER A 191 -17.05 -9.70 -12.25
CA SER A 191 -16.70 -11.00 -11.69
C SER A 191 -17.82 -11.58 -10.81
N ALA A 192 -18.00 -12.90 -10.86
CA ALA A 192 -18.88 -13.62 -9.95
C ALA A 192 -18.44 -13.47 -8.49
N ALA A 193 -17.13 -13.41 -8.26
CA ALA A 193 -16.54 -13.19 -6.94
C ALA A 193 -17.02 -11.87 -6.32
N ARG A 194 -16.97 -10.75 -7.07
CA ARG A 194 -17.47 -9.46 -6.60
C ARG A 194 -18.94 -9.52 -6.26
N VAL A 195 -19.71 -10.11 -7.16
CA VAL A 195 -21.16 -10.27 -6.96
C VAL A 195 -21.45 -11.08 -5.70
N THR A 196 -20.72 -12.16 -5.44
CA THR A 196 -20.87 -12.99 -4.23
C THR A 196 -20.51 -12.20 -2.97
N LEU A 197 -19.39 -11.48 -2.96
CA LEU A 197 -18.93 -10.71 -1.80
C LEU A 197 -19.84 -9.53 -1.46
N ASN A 198 -20.43 -8.86 -2.45
CA ASN A 198 -21.27 -7.67 -2.25
C ASN A 198 -22.78 -7.96 -2.29
N LYS A 199 -23.18 -9.24 -2.39
CA LYS A 199 -24.59 -9.67 -2.35
C LYS A 199 -25.12 -9.81 -0.93
N THR A 200 -26.43 -10.05 -0.89
CA THR A 200 -27.29 -10.25 0.28
C THR A 200 -26.70 -11.21 1.34
N LYS A 201 -25.86 -12.17 0.92
CA LYS A 201 -25.21 -13.13 1.83
C LYS A 201 -24.37 -12.45 2.94
N TYR A 202 -23.73 -11.31 2.61
CA TYR A 202 -22.88 -10.57 3.56
C TYR A 202 -23.51 -9.26 4.05
N SER A 203 -24.78 -9.00 3.74
CA SER A 203 -25.47 -7.76 4.13
C SER A 203 -25.57 -7.60 5.66
N SER A 204 -25.75 -8.68 6.39
CA SER A 204 -25.74 -8.67 7.86
C SER A 204 -24.38 -8.27 8.41
N LEU A 205 -23.29 -8.80 7.86
CA LEU A 205 -21.91 -8.46 8.23
C LEU A 205 -21.67 -6.97 7.96
N ILE A 206 -22.02 -6.47 6.77
CA ILE A 206 -21.88 -5.06 6.38
C ILE A 206 -22.61 -4.15 7.38
N THR A 207 -23.85 -4.49 7.73
CA THR A 207 -24.68 -3.68 8.64
C THR A 207 -24.17 -3.76 10.09
N THR A 208 -23.87 -4.96 10.58
CA THR A 208 -23.45 -5.20 11.98
C THR A 208 -22.14 -4.49 12.29
N TYR A 209 -21.17 -4.57 11.39
CA TYR A 209 -19.84 -3.99 11.60
C TYR A 209 -19.67 -2.61 10.95
N LYS A 210 -20.76 -2.02 10.42
CA LYS A 210 -20.79 -0.68 9.80
C LYS A 210 -19.74 -0.49 8.71
N ILE A 211 -19.51 -1.55 7.93
CA ILE A 211 -18.58 -1.53 6.81
C ILE A 211 -19.00 -0.44 5.82
N LYS A 212 -18.02 0.37 5.42
CA LYS A 212 -18.23 1.50 4.49
C LYS A 212 -18.05 1.06 3.06
N GLN A 213 -18.81 1.70 2.17
CA GLN A 213 -18.61 1.54 0.74
C GLN A 213 -17.47 2.44 0.26
N VAL A 214 -16.48 1.85 -0.39
CA VAL A 214 -15.30 2.55 -0.89
C VAL A 214 -15.12 2.35 -2.38
N LYS A 215 -14.38 3.27 -3.02
CA LYS A 215 -14.02 3.20 -4.43
C LYS A 215 -12.79 2.32 -4.60
N LYS A 216 -12.88 1.33 -5.49
CA LYS A 216 -11.75 0.43 -5.81
C LYS A 216 -11.41 0.52 -7.29
N GLU A 217 -10.15 0.91 -7.57
CA GLU A 217 -9.65 0.92 -8.95
C GLU A 217 -9.48 -0.51 -9.47
N TYR A 218 -9.83 -0.73 -10.72
CA TYR A 218 -9.63 -2.00 -11.42
C TYR A 218 -9.46 -1.77 -12.94
N ILE A 219 -8.95 -2.79 -13.63
CA ILE A 219 -8.82 -2.84 -15.09
C ILE A 219 -9.92 -3.72 -15.65
N GLU A 220 -10.63 -3.22 -16.67
CA GLU A 220 -11.83 -3.89 -17.21
C GLU A 220 -11.51 -5.12 -18.08
N THR A 221 -10.43 -5.06 -18.86
CA THR A 221 -10.11 -6.15 -19.80
C THR A 221 -8.60 -6.30 -19.99
N TYR A 222 -8.20 -7.46 -20.52
CA TYR A 222 -6.84 -7.64 -21.05
C TYR A 222 -6.57 -6.60 -22.17
N ASN A 223 -5.31 -6.23 -22.39
CA ASN A 223 -4.88 -5.16 -23.31
C ASN A 223 -5.36 -3.74 -22.98
N SER A 224 -6.08 -3.52 -21.87
CA SER A 224 -6.56 -2.21 -21.44
C SER A 224 -5.70 -1.60 -20.32
N ALA A 225 -4.40 -1.87 -20.33
CA ALA A 225 -3.46 -1.49 -19.29
C ALA A 225 -3.50 0.00 -18.90
N SER A 226 -3.90 0.87 -19.81
CA SER A 226 -4.03 2.33 -19.60
C SER A 226 -5.43 2.77 -19.16
N SER A 227 -6.43 1.88 -19.19
CA SER A 227 -7.81 2.21 -18.85
C SER A 227 -8.18 1.65 -17.48
N LYS A 228 -7.98 2.46 -16.45
CA LYS A 228 -8.49 2.20 -15.11
C LYS A 228 -9.89 2.77 -14.95
N THR A 229 -10.72 2.04 -14.24
CA THR A 229 -12.03 2.50 -13.81
C THR A 229 -12.23 2.18 -12.33
N THR A 230 -13.38 2.53 -11.76
CA THR A 230 -13.66 2.30 -10.35
C THR A 230 -14.95 1.52 -10.15
N SER A 231 -14.97 0.67 -9.14
CA SER A 231 -16.16 0.05 -8.60
C SER A 231 -16.42 0.52 -7.15
N ASN A 232 -17.67 0.46 -6.73
CA ASN A 232 -18.09 0.79 -5.38
C ASN A 232 -18.32 -0.50 -4.62
N ASP A 233 -17.50 -0.79 -3.61
CA ASP A 233 -17.49 -2.09 -2.94
C ASP A 233 -17.51 -1.95 -1.42
N TYR A 234 -18.26 -2.83 -0.75
CA TYR A 234 -18.17 -3.03 0.70
C TYR A 234 -17.08 -4.06 1.05
N LEU A 235 -17.03 -5.13 0.26
CA LEU A 235 -16.01 -6.17 0.35
C LEU A 235 -15.33 -6.30 -1.01
N TRP A 236 -14.02 -6.35 -1.04
CA TRP A 236 -13.25 -6.48 -2.30
C TRP A 236 -12.07 -7.43 -2.14
N LEU A 237 -11.66 -8.07 -3.22
CA LEU A 237 -10.37 -8.74 -3.27
C LEU A 237 -9.27 -7.69 -3.49
N LEU A 238 -8.12 -7.87 -2.85
CA LEU A 238 -6.98 -6.98 -3.07
C LEU A 238 -6.50 -7.09 -4.52
N SER A 239 -5.91 -6.01 -5.04
CA SER A 239 -5.20 -6.03 -6.32
C SER A 239 -3.71 -6.34 -6.12
N CYS A 240 -3.02 -6.64 -7.21
CA CYS A 240 -1.57 -6.75 -7.21
C CYS A 240 -0.91 -5.43 -6.75
N GLY A 241 -1.41 -4.27 -7.18
CA GLY A 241 -0.87 -2.96 -6.80
C GLY A 241 -1.09 -2.60 -5.32
N GLU A 242 -2.11 -3.16 -4.67
CA GLU A 242 -2.35 -2.97 -3.23
C GLU A 242 -1.44 -3.82 -2.35
N ILE A 243 -0.84 -4.88 -2.91
CA ILE A 243 0.07 -5.78 -2.19
C ILE A 243 1.53 -5.44 -2.49
N TRP A 244 1.91 -5.26 -3.75
CA TRP A 244 3.30 -5.10 -4.16
C TRP A 244 3.57 -3.71 -4.73
N ALA A 245 4.72 -3.14 -4.36
CA ALA A 245 5.24 -1.94 -5.01
C ALA A 245 5.96 -2.29 -6.33
N GLY A 246 5.99 -1.33 -7.26
CA GLY A 246 6.94 -1.31 -8.37
C GLY A 246 6.58 -2.11 -9.63
N GLY A 247 5.52 -2.88 -9.64
CA GLY A 247 5.14 -3.63 -10.84
C GLY A 247 6.02 -4.84 -11.17
N TYR A 248 5.57 -5.68 -12.10
CA TYR A 248 6.26 -6.91 -12.49
C TYR A 248 7.44 -6.61 -13.43
N ASN A 249 8.66 -6.88 -12.98
CA ASN A 249 9.90 -6.53 -13.69
C ASN A 249 10.45 -7.68 -14.54
N GLY A 250 9.60 -8.57 -15.01
CA GLY A 250 10.00 -9.73 -15.83
C GLY A 250 10.11 -9.44 -17.34
N GLY A 251 10.37 -8.20 -17.75
CA GLY A 251 10.38 -7.82 -19.17
C GLY A 251 8.99 -7.82 -19.81
N ASP A 252 7.96 -7.99 -19.02
CA ASP A 252 6.58 -8.07 -19.43
C ASP A 252 5.86 -6.76 -19.07
N THR A 253 5.43 -6.01 -20.07
CA THR A 253 4.64 -4.79 -19.92
C THR A 253 3.33 -5.00 -19.15
N ARG A 254 2.92 -6.24 -18.96
CA ARG A 254 1.73 -6.66 -18.22
C ARG A 254 1.79 -6.31 -16.72
N GLY A 255 2.99 -6.34 -16.12
CA GLY A 255 3.14 -6.08 -14.70
C GLY A 255 3.00 -4.61 -14.31
N LEU A 256 3.37 -3.68 -15.18
CA LEU A 256 3.25 -2.25 -14.89
C LEU A 256 1.79 -1.83 -14.71
N ALA A 257 0.87 -2.37 -15.49
CA ALA A 257 -0.55 -2.04 -15.39
C ALA A 257 -1.20 -2.65 -14.14
N ILE A 258 -0.82 -3.87 -13.77
CA ILE A 258 -1.27 -4.50 -12.52
C ILE A 258 -0.86 -3.67 -11.30
N ALA A 259 0.35 -3.10 -11.30
CA ALA A 259 0.84 -2.21 -10.25
C ALA A 259 0.08 -0.87 -10.16
N THR A 260 -0.70 -0.52 -11.15
CA THR A 260 -1.49 0.73 -11.15
C THR A 260 -2.91 0.59 -10.61
N GLU A 261 -3.38 -0.61 -10.30
CA GLU A 261 -4.69 -0.86 -9.68
C GLU A 261 -4.67 -0.58 -8.17
N GLY A 262 -4.85 0.67 -7.79
CA GLY A 262 -4.78 1.11 -6.41
C GLY A 262 -3.34 1.38 -5.95
N LYS A 263 -3.21 1.72 -4.67
CA LYS A 263 -1.93 1.97 -3.99
C LYS A 263 -1.62 0.84 -3.02
N GLN A 264 -0.33 0.56 -2.83
CA GLN A 264 0.12 -0.43 -1.86
C GLN A 264 -0.31 -0.04 -0.44
N TYR A 265 -0.96 -0.95 0.27
CA TYR A 265 -1.29 -0.76 1.67
C TYR A 265 -0.04 -0.69 2.55
N LYS A 266 -0.09 0.12 3.60
CA LYS A 266 1.00 0.28 4.56
C LYS A 266 1.46 -1.06 5.15
N TYR A 267 0.54 -1.98 5.43
CA TYR A 267 0.88 -3.32 5.91
C TYR A 267 1.87 -4.02 4.97
N TYR A 268 1.55 -4.10 3.68
CA TYR A 268 2.40 -4.77 2.70
C TYR A 268 3.70 -4.01 2.42
N LYS A 269 3.67 -2.68 2.50
CA LYS A 269 4.87 -1.84 2.43
C LYS A 269 5.82 -2.17 3.59
N THR A 270 5.32 -2.36 4.81
CA THR A 270 6.15 -2.74 5.97
C THR A 270 6.72 -4.15 5.86
N GLN A 271 6.09 -5.03 5.09
CA GLN A 271 6.59 -6.36 4.80
C GLN A 271 7.61 -6.38 3.65
N LEU A 272 7.95 -5.20 3.08
CA LEU A 272 8.82 -5.07 1.91
C LEU A 272 8.32 -5.84 0.68
N ALA A 273 7.01 -5.96 0.56
CA ALA A 273 6.39 -6.59 -0.58
C ALA A 273 6.65 -5.74 -1.84
N SER A 274 7.51 -6.21 -2.73
CA SER A 274 7.84 -5.54 -3.97
C SER A 274 7.80 -6.50 -5.15
N TYR A 275 7.32 -6.00 -6.29
CA TYR A 275 7.45 -6.66 -7.57
C TYR A 275 8.83 -6.35 -8.15
N GLY A 276 9.44 -7.33 -8.77
CA GLY A 276 10.62 -7.09 -9.61
C GLY A 276 11.96 -7.41 -9.02
N ASN A 277 12.03 -7.90 -7.81
CA ASN A 277 13.21 -8.66 -7.39
C ASN A 277 13.10 -10.09 -7.95
N ALA A 278 14.20 -10.65 -8.44
CA ALA A 278 14.28 -12.07 -8.82
C ALA A 278 13.83 -13.00 -7.68
N ASP A 279 13.75 -12.47 -6.46
CA ASP A 279 13.30 -13.11 -5.24
C ASP A 279 11.87 -12.71 -4.79
N TYR A 280 10.96 -12.36 -5.73
CA TYR A 280 9.53 -12.23 -5.38
C TYR A 280 8.96 -13.48 -4.70
N ARG A 281 9.69 -14.60 -4.77
CA ARG A 281 9.43 -15.87 -4.09
C ARG A 281 9.71 -15.84 -2.60
N THR A 282 10.40 -14.84 -2.09
CA THR A 282 10.90 -14.82 -0.70
C THR A 282 10.15 -13.89 0.24
N SER A 283 9.13 -13.16 -0.20
CA SER A 283 8.29 -12.43 0.75
C SER A 283 7.31 -13.37 1.48
N ASN A 284 7.90 -14.24 2.30
CA ASN A 284 7.24 -15.27 3.11
C ASN A 284 6.12 -14.76 4.03
N ASN A 285 5.92 -13.44 4.12
CA ASN A 285 4.92 -12.85 5.00
C ASN A 285 3.55 -12.68 4.35
N ILE A 286 3.43 -12.85 3.03
CA ILE A 286 2.16 -12.80 2.30
C ILE A 286 1.47 -14.17 2.28
N THR A 287 2.22 -15.23 2.53
CA THR A 287 1.82 -16.65 2.39
C THR A 287 1.07 -17.26 3.55
N LYS A 288 0.59 -16.51 4.51
CA LYS A 288 -0.03 -17.11 5.72
C LYS A 288 -1.40 -17.76 5.49
N LYS A 289 -1.85 -17.85 4.24
CA LYS A 289 -3.08 -18.56 3.87
C LYS A 289 -2.68 -19.91 3.32
N LYS A 290 -3.25 -20.97 3.87
CA LYS A 290 -2.88 -22.37 3.64
C LYS A 290 -2.90 -22.80 2.16
N ASP A 291 -3.67 -22.09 1.32
CA ASP A 291 -3.83 -22.32 -0.10
C ASP A 291 -3.75 -21.00 -0.86
N GLY A 292 -3.69 -21.06 -2.20
CA GLY A 292 -3.75 -19.88 -3.03
C GLY A 292 -5.04 -19.09 -2.86
N TRP A 293 -4.99 -17.78 -3.08
CA TRP A 293 -6.15 -16.90 -2.95
C TRP A 293 -6.23 -15.84 -4.05
N TRP A 294 -7.46 -15.59 -4.51
CA TRP A 294 -7.73 -14.70 -5.62
C TRP A 294 -7.40 -13.24 -5.34
N LEU A 295 -6.89 -12.56 -6.37
CA LEU A 295 -6.80 -11.11 -6.46
C LEU A 295 -7.82 -10.60 -7.48
N ARG A 296 -8.21 -9.32 -7.38
CA ARG A 296 -9.13 -8.73 -8.37
C ARG A 296 -8.47 -8.36 -9.70
N SER A 297 -7.13 -8.35 -9.77
CA SER A 297 -6.37 -7.96 -10.96
C SER A 297 -6.54 -9.00 -12.08
N PRO A 298 -7.04 -8.61 -13.27
CA PRO A 298 -7.07 -9.51 -14.43
C PRO A 298 -5.67 -9.67 -15.00
N HIS A 299 -5.41 -10.80 -15.64
CA HIS A 299 -4.20 -11.00 -16.43
C HIS A 299 -4.26 -10.20 -17.73
N LEU A 300 -3.28 -9.33 -17.98
CA LEU A 300 -3.37 -8.33 -19.05
C LEU A 300 -3.10 -8.85 -20.47
N SER A 301 -2.58 -10.04 -20.64
CA SER A 301 -2.34 -10.63 -21.97
C SER A 301 -3.13 -11.91 -22.20
N ASN A 302 -4.01 -12.29 -21.29
CA ASN A 302 -4.85 -13.47 -21.45
C ASN A 302 -6.26 -13.16 -20.93
N CYS A 303 -7.23 -13.21 -21.82
CA CYS A 303 -8.63 -12.88 -21.54
C CYS A 303 -9.36 -13.87 -20.61
N SER A 304 -8.69 -14.95 -20.21
CA SER A 304 -9.28 -16.01 -19.39
C SER A 304 -8.83 -15.98 -17.93
N TYR A 305 -7.76 -15.23 -17.60
CA TYR A 305 -7.06 -15.39 -16.33
C TYR A 305 -7.22 -14.19 -15.40
N PHE A 306 -7.30 -14.49 -14.09
CA PHE A 306 -7.06 -13.52 -13.01
C PHE A 306 -5.78 -13.85 -12.25
N CYS A 307 -5.22 -12.84 -11.61
CA CYS A 307 -4.10 -13.02 -10.71
C CYS A 307 -4.55 -13.64 -9.38
N TYR A 308 -3.66 -14.40 -8.77
CA TYR A 308 -3.84 -14.93 -7.42
C TYR A 308 -2.49 -14.99 -6.71
N VAL A 309 -2.50 -15.04 -5.39
CA VAL A 309 -1.32 -15.30 -4.57
C VAL A 309 -1.24 -16.81 -4.38
N SER A 310 -0.10 -17.41 -4.74
CA SER A 310 0.14 -18.84 -4.52
C SER A 310 0.42 -19.15 -3.04
N ASP A 311 0.49 -20.41 -2.69
CA ASP A 311 0.93 -20.92 -1.39
C ASP A 311 2.36 -20.51 -1.02
N SER A 312 3.21 -20.22 -2.02
CA SER A 312 4.56 -19.67 -1.85
C SER A 312 4.61 -18.14 -1.70
N GLY A 313 3.47 -17.43 -1.74
CA GLY A 313 3.39 -15.97 -1.63
C GLY A 313 3.69 -15.20 -2.92
N CYS A 314 3.80 -15.92 -4.04
CA CYS A 314 4.05 -15.30 -5.32
C CYS A 314 2.75 -14.85 -5.98
N CYS A 315 2.78 -13.71 -6.69
CA CYS A 315 1.74 -13.41 -7.66
C CYS A 315 1.87 -14.35 -8.86
N THR A 316 0.78 -14.98 -9.21
CA THR A 316 0.66 -15.83 -10.38
C THR A 316 -0.76 -15.69 -10.93
N PHE A 317 -1.14 -16.50 -11.92
CA PHE A 317 -2.43 -16.37 -12.58
C PHE A 317 -2.98 -17.74 -13.00
N ASN A 318 -4.32 -17.84 -13.01
CA ASN A 318 -5.03 -19.03 -13.47
C ASN A 318 -6.35 -18.65 -14.16
N PRO A 319 -6.95 -19.58 -14.93
CA PRO A 319 -8.28 -19.38 -15.50
C PRO A 319 -9.30 -18.98 -14.43
N ALA A 320 -10.18 -18.05 -14.79
CA ALA A 320 -11.16 -17.44 -13.87
C ALA A 320 -12.17 -18.45 -13.28
N ASP A 321 -12.34 -19.60 -13.88
CA ASP A 321 -13.20 -20.70 -13.44
C ASP A 321 -12.50 -21.71 -12.49
N TYR A 322 -11.20 -21.53 -12.22
CA TYR A 322 -10.51 -22.27 -11.17
C TYR A 322 -10.98 -21.81 -9.79
N LYS A 323 -10.77 -22.66 -8.78
CA LYS A 323 -11.20 -22.39 -7.40
C LYS A 323 -10.02 -22.12 -6.49
N TYR A 324 -10.03 -20.95 -5.88
CA TYR A 324 -9.09 -20.54 -4.84
C TYR A 324 -9.83 -19.87 -3.68
N GLY A 325 -9.13 -19.64 -2.59
CA GLY A 325 -9.67 -18.91 -1.45
C GLY A 325 -9.97 -17.45 -1.78
N MET A 326 -10.90 -16.86 -1.05
CA MET A 326 -11.17 -15.43 -1.08
C MET A 326 -10.96 -14.84 0.31
N ALA A 327 -10.01 -13.93 0.41
CA ALA A 327 -9.71 -13.16 1.61
C ALA A 327 -9.94 -11.68 1.32
N PRO A 328 -11.18 -11.20 1.42
CA PRO A 328 -11.49 -9.85 1.05
C PRO A 328 -10.92 -8.82 2.02
N GLY A 329 -10.70 -7.59 1.51
CA GLY A 329 -10.58 -6.39 2.29
C GLY A 329 -11.94 -5.75 2.52
N PHE A 330 -11.99 -4.87 3.53
CA PHE A 330 -13.13 -4.00 3.84
C PHE A 330 -12.65 -2.79 4.64
N SER A 331 -13.45 -1.72 4.68
CA SER A 331 -13.15 -0.51 5.46
C SER A 331 -14.30 -0.13 6.39
N ILE A 332 -13.94 0.49 7.49
CA ILE A 332 -14.87 1.07 8.44
C ILE A 332 -14.53 2.52 8.76
#